data_d6d436d4ba9beed25bc046024170e49e
#
_entry.id   d6d436d4ba9beed25bc046024170e49e
#
_cell.length_a   1.000
_cell.length_b   1.000
_cell.length_c   1.000
_cell.angle_alpha   90.00
_cell.angle_beta   90.00
_cell.angle_gamma   90.00
#
_symmetry.space_group_name_H-M   'P 1'
#
loop_
_entity.id
_entity.type
_entity.pdbx_description
1 polymer ?
#
loop_
_entity_poly.entity_id
_entity_poly.type
_entity_poly.pdbx_seq_one_letter_code
_entity_poly.pdbx_strand_id
1 'polypeptide(L)'
;RLWETIPGAKLQGRIEIKFQGQFQEIHDRNYPLTTLRRSVGMVFQTPNPLPMNIFGNVSFPLKLAGFRQKSKMADRVEQALKRAYLWDEVKDRLNEDALLLSGGQQQRLCIARALILEPEILLLDEPTSSLDPKAGAVIEELLVNLKNSCTLLIVSHYQDQVQRVADTVFELAEGKFVPMPVWK
;
A
#
# COMPACT_ATOMS: atom_id res chain seq x y z
N ARG A 1 3.54 -3.28 13.08
CA ARG A 1 4.51 -3.31 14.20
C ARG A 1 5.88 -3.80 13.72
N LEU A 2 6.43 -3.16 12.64
CA LEU A 2 7.75 -3.50 12.09
C LEU A 2 8.88 -3.28 13.11
N TRP A 3 8.73 -2.30 14.00
CA TRP A 3 9.72 -1.98 15.04
C TRP A 3 10.03 -3.16 15.98
N GLU A 4 9.12 -4.13 16.14
CA GLU A 4 9.38 -5.35 16.94
C GLU A 4 10.48 -6.22 16.36
N THR A 5 10.81 -6.05 15.08
CA THR A 5 11.88 -6.78 14.41
C THR A 5 13.22 -6.05 14.45
N ILE A 6 13.26 -4.82 14.99
CA ILE A 6 14.46 -3.99 15.07
C ILE A 6 15.12 -4.18 16.43
N PRO A 7 16.32 -4.77 16.53
CA PRO A 7 17.01 -4.95 17.80
C PRO A 7 17.22 -3.62 18.53
N GLY A 8 16.85 -3.57 19.81
CA GLY A 8 17.02 -2.38 20.66
C GLY A 8 15.99 -1.26 20.44
N ALA A 9 15.06 -1.39 19.49
CA ALA A 9 13.99 -0.42 19.33
C ALA A 9 13.07 -0.41 20.56
N LYS A 10 12.82 0.78 21.08
CA LYS A 10 11.88 1.01 22.19
C LYS A 10 10.76 1.92 21.72
N LEU A 11 9.54 1.52 21.99
CA LEU A 11 8.37 2.32 21.71
C LEU A 11 7.72 2.73 23.03
N GLN A 12 7.45 4.02 23.18
CA GLN A 12 6.70 4.56 24.31
C GLN A 12 5.52 5.38 23.77
N GLY A 13 4.40 5.32 24.48
CA GLY A 13 3.17 6.00 24.07
C GLY A 13 2.09 5.04 23.60
N ARG A 14 1.06 5.58 22.96
CA ARG A 14 -0.12 4.86 22.51
C ARG A 14 -0.40 5.18 21.05
N ILE A 15 -0.66 4.16 20.23
CA ILE A 15 -1.15 4.33 18.86
C ILE A 15 -2.51 3.64 18.77
N GLU A 16 -3.53 4.43 18.51
CA GLU A 16 -4.88 3.95 18.26
C GLU A 16 -5.25 4.16 16.79
N ILE A 17 -5.80 3.13 16.19
CA ILE A 17 -6.35 3.18 14.84
C ILE A 17 -7.84 2.84 14.91
N LYS A 18 -8.65 3.60 14.16
CA LYS A 18 -10.07 3.33 14.04
C LYS A 18 -10.31 2.34 12.90
N PHE A 19 -10.70 1.11 13.24
CA PHE A 19 -11.13 0.09 12.30
C PHE A 19 -12.62 -0.17 12.47
N GLN A 20 -13.38 -0.19 11.38
CA GLN A 20 -14.83 -0.45 11.39
C GLN A 20 -15.58 0.39 12.44
N GLY A 21 -15.17 1.64 12.61
CA GLY A 21 -15.77 2.57 13.56
C GLY A 21 -15.28 2.47 15.01
N GLN A 22 -14.46 1.49 15.37
CA GLN A 22 -13.94 1.30 16.72
C GLN A 22 -12.44 1.59 16.81
N PHE A 23 -12.01 2.32 17.85
CA PHE A 23 -10.59 2.54 18.12
C PHE A 23 -9.95 1.28 18.70
N GLN A 24 -8.81 0.91 18.13
CA GLN A 24 -8.02 -0.23 18.54
C GLN A 24 -6.60 0.22 18.85
N GLU A 25 -6.10 -0.12 20.04
CA GLU A 25 -4.71 0.11 20.40
C GLU A 25 -3.83 -0.96 19.74
N ILE A 26 -3.10 -0.56 18.69
CA ILE A 26 -2.32 -1.51 17.88
C ILE A 26 -1.02 -1.96 18.54
N HIS A 27 -0.64 -1.35 19.67
CA HIS A 27 0.53 -1.76 20.48
C HIS A 27 0.20 -2.83 21.50
N ASP A 28 -1.05 -3.03 21.84
CA ASP A 28 -1.42 -4.10 22.73
C ASP A 28 -0.91 -5.43 22.16
N ARG A 29 -0.14 -6.17 23.00
CA ARG A 29 0.40 -7.49 22.62
C ARG A 29 -0.70 -8.50 22.34
N ASN A 30 -1.88 -8.30 22.91
CA ASN A 30 -3.06 -9.13 22.66
C ASN A 30 -3.74 -8.82 21.33
N TYR A 31 -3.44 -7.66 20.68
CA TYR A 31 -4.02 -7.34 19.38
C TYR A 31 -3.40 -8.22 18.27
N PRO A 32 -4.19 -9.07 17.57
CA PRO A 32 -3.64 -10.04 16.64
C PRO A 32 -2.95 -9.38 15.45
N LEU A 33 -1.66 -9.66 15.24
CA LEU A 33 -0.90 -9.14 14.11
C LEU A 33 -1.49 -9.52 12.74
N THR A 34 -2.10 -10.69 12.66
CA THR A 34 -2.78 -11.15 11.44
C THR A 34 -3.96 -10.26 11.07
N THR A 35 -4.73 -9.81 12.08
CA THR A 35 -5.84 -8.86 11.89
C THR A 35 -5.30 -7.51 11.45
N LEU A 36 -4.30 -6.97 12.14
CA LEU A 36 -3.66 -5.70 11.77
C LEU A 36 -3.16 -5.73 10.32
N ARG A 37 -2.43 -6.79 9.93
CA ARG A 37 -1.86 -6.93 8.58
C ARG A 37 -2.88 -7.13 7.47
N ARG A 38 -4.10 -7.52 7.80
CA ARG A 38 -5.22 -7.56 6.84
C ARG A 38 -5.85 -6.19 6.66
N SER A 39 -5.99 -5.43 7.73
CA SER A 39 -6.62 -4.11 7.71
C SER A 39 -5.68 -2.98 7.26
N VAL A 40 -4.36 -3.21 7.33
CA VAL A 40 -3.34 -2.22 6.95
C VAL A 40 -2.43 -2.80 5.88
N GLY A 41 -2.54 -2.29 4.66
CA GLY A 41 -1.61 -2.56 3.56
C GLY A 41 -0.36 -1.68 3.67
N MET A 42 0.75 -2.14 3.07
CA MET A 42 1.99 -1.35 3.00
C MET A 42 2.66 -1.51 1.64
N VAL A 43 3.11 -0.38 1.09
CA VAL A 43 3.88 -0.29 -0.15
C VAL A 43 5.18 0.43 0.16
N PHE A 44 6.29 -0.18 -0.22
CA PHE A 44 7.63 0.35 0.05
C PHE A 44 8.11 1.26 -1.09
N GLN A 45 9.10 2.07 -0.79
CA GLN A 45 9.76 2.99 -1.72
C GLN A 45 10.31 2.25 -2.94
N THR A 46 11.05 1.18 -2.73
CA THR A 46 11.56 0.34 -3.82
C THR A 46 10.54 -0.77 -4.11
N PRO A 47 10.10 -0.91 -5.37
CA PRO A 47 9.25 -2.02 -5.76
C PRO A 47 9.86 -3.37 -5.36
N ASN A 48 9.07 -4.21 -4.73
CA ASN A 48 9.53 -5.50 -4.21
C ASN A 48 8.60 -6.66 -4.64
N PRO A 49 8.45 -6.92 -5.95
CA PRO A 49 7.72 -8.09 -6.38
C PRO A 49 8.36 -9.36 -5.84
N LEU A 50 7.53 -10.33 -5.48
CA LEU A 50 8.00 -11.64 -5.05
C LEU A 50 8.53 -12.42 -6.28
N PRO A 51 9.49 -13.35 -6.12
CA PRO A 51 10.03 -14.17 -7.23
C PRO A 51 9.01 -15.21 -7.69
N MET A 52 7.94 -14.74 -8.29
CA MET A 52 6.83 -15.52 -8.84
C MET A 52 6.14 -14.73 -9.95
N ASN A 53 5.22 -15.36 -10.66
CA ASN A 53 4.48 -14.71 -11.73
C ASN A 53 3.56 -13.58 -11.22
N ILE A 54 3.04 -12.78 -12.15
CA ILE A 54 2.18 -11.62 -11.86
C ILE A 54 0.94 -12.04 -11.07
N PHE A 55 0.23 -13.08 -11.50
CA PHE A 55 -0.94 -13.63 -10.80
C PHE A 55 -0.58 -14.07 -9.38
N GLY A 56 0.53 -14.79 -9.24
CA GLY A 56 1.05 -15.27 -7.97
C GLY A 56 1.29 -14.13 -6.98
N ASN A 57 1.94 -13.06 -7.43
CA ASN A 57 2.22 -11.88 -6.62
C ASN A 57 0.95 -11.28 -6.00
N VAL A 58 -0.08 -11.04 -6.84
CA VAL A 58 -1.32 -10.40 -6.38
C VAL A 58 -2.15 -11.37 -5.54
N SER A 59 -2.23 -12.66 -5.91
CA SER A 59 -3.04 -13.65 -5.19
C SER A 59 -2.42 -14.13 -3.87
N PHE A 60 -1.12 -13.92 -3.65
CA PHE A 60 -0.39 -14.44 -2.49
C PHE A 60 -1.01 -14.07 -1.13
N PRO A 61 -1.41 -12.81 -0.87
CA PRO A 61 -2.05 -12.45 0.40
C PRO A 61 -3.37 -13.19 0.64
N LEU A 62 -4.17 -13.43 -0.40
CA LEU A 62 -5.41 -14.22 -0.28
C LEU A 62 -5.13 -15.66 0.14
N LYS A 63 -4.08 -16.27 -0.44
CA LYS A 63 -3.66 -17.63 -0.07
C LYS A 63 -3.22 -17.71 1.40
N LEU A 64 -2.43 -16.73 1.86
CA LEU A 64 -2.02 -16.61 3.26
C LEU A 64 -3.23 -16.38 4.20
N ALA A 65 -4.25 -15.66 3.75
CA ALA A 65 -5.49 -15.46 4.48
C ALA A 65 -6.41 -16.70 4.49
N GLY A 66 -6.00 -17.81 3.86
CA GLY A 66 -6.77 -19.07 3.82
C GLY A 66 -7.85 -19.12 2.73
N PHE A 67 -7.83 -18.17 1.78
CA PHE A 67 -8.80 -18.13 0.68
C PHE A 67 -8.51 -19.25 -0.34
N ARG A 68 -9.48 -20.15 -0.59
CA ARG A 68 -9.26 -21.37 -1.40
C ARG A 68 -10.10 -21.43 -2.71
N GLN A 69 -11.07 -20.53 -2.88
CA GLN A 69 -11.96 -20.54 -4.04
C GLN A 69 -11.26 -19.98 -5.29
N LYS A 70 -10.78 -20.85 -6.18
CA LYS A 70 -9.95 -20.45 -7.33
C LYS A 70 -10.64 -19.48 -8.29
N SER A 71 -11.92 -19.66 -8.62
CA SER A 71 -12.66 -18.77 -9.52
C SER A 71 -12.74 -17.36 -8.94
N LYS A 72 -13.19 -17.23 -7.70
CA LYS A 72 -13.28 -15.93 -7.01
C LYS A 72 -11.90 -15.30 -6.76
N MET A 73 -10.84 -16.10 -6.71
CA MET A 73 -9.47 -15.57 -6.60
C MET A 73 -9.06 -14.87 -7.90
N ALA A 74 -9.41 -15.43 -9.06
CA ALA A 74 -9.14 -14.81 -10.37
C ALA A 74 -9.86 -13.45 -10.49
N ASP A 75 -11.14 -13.40 -10.14
CA ASP A 75 -11.93 -12.17 -10.14
C ASP A 75 -11.33 -11.09 -9.23
N ARG A 76 -10.88 -11.47 -8.03
CA ARG A 76 -10.24 -10.54 -7.10
C ARG A 76 -8.89 -10.04 -7.61
N VAL A 77 -8.10 -10.91 -8.24
CA VAL A 77 -6.82 -10.51 -8.86
C VAL A 77 -7.06 -9.52 -9.99
N GLU A 78 -8.02 -9.77 -10.86
CA GLU A 78 -8.41 -8.84 -11.92
C GLU A 78 -8.82 -7.48 -11.34
N GLN A 79 -9.71 -7.47 -10.34
CA GLN A 79 -10.16 -6.22 -9.70
C GLN A 79 -9.01 -5.46 -9.05
N ALA A 80 -8.10 -6.14 -8.34
CA ALA A 80 -6.94 -5.51 -7.73
C ALA A 80 -6.00 -4.90 -8.77
N LEU A 81 -5.75 -5.59 -9.89
CA LEU A 81 -4.95 -5.09 -10.99
C LEU A 81 -5.61 -3.90 -11.70
N LYS A 82 -6.95 -3.92 -11.88
CA LYS A 82 -7.71 -2.78 -12.40
C LYS A 82 -7.60 -1.55 -11.49
N ARG A 83 -7.78 -1.75 -10.19
CA ARG A 83 -7.63 -0.67 -9.20
C ARG A 83 -6.23 -0.10 -9.15
N ALA A 84 -5.21 -0.88 -9.52
CA ALA A 84 -3.82 -0.46 -9.63
C ALA A 84 -3.45 0.06 -11.04
N TYR A 85 -4.39 0.24 -11.95
CA TYR A 85 -4.19 0.67 -13.34
C TYR A 85 -3.16 -0.17 -14.09
N LEU A 86 -3.13 -1.48 -13.82
CA LEU A 86 -2.16 -2.41 -14.41
C LEU A 86 -2.81 -3.49 -15.28
N TRP A 87 -4.11 -3.74 -15.12
CA TRP A 87 -4.81 -4.86 -15.77
C TRP A 87 -4.61 -4.93 -17.27
N ASP A 88 -4.84 -3.81 -17.98
CA ASP A 88 -4.79 -3.80 -19.45
C ASP A 88 -3.38 -4.06 -20.00
N GLU A 89 -2.35 -3.81 -19.21
CA GLU A 89 -0.96 -4.06 -19.59
C GLU A 89 -0.52 -5.51 -19.34
N VAL A 90 -1.21 -6.26 -18.46
CA VAL A 90 -0.74 -7.57 -17.99
C VAL A 90 -1.74 -8.71 -18.13
N LYS A 91 -2.99 -8.45 -18.53
CA LYS A 91 -4.08 -9.45 -18.58
C LYS A 91 -3.75 -10.70 -19.41
N ASP A 92 -2.99 -10.53 -20.50
CA ASP A 92 -2.62 -11.61 -21.41
C ASP A 92 -1.30 -12.31 -21.01
N ARG A 93 -0.63 -11.85 -19.95
CA ARG A 93 0.67 -12.36 -19.50
C ARG A 93 0.78 -12.56 -17.98
N LEU A 94 -0.34 -12.87 -17.33
CA LEU A 94 -0.42 -13.06 -15.87
C LEU A 94 0.50 -14.18 -15.34
N ASN A 95 0.91 -15.11 -16.20
CA ASN A 95 1.81 -16.21 -15.86
C ASN A 95 3.30 -15.87 -16.04
N GLU A 96 3.64 -14.70 -16.58
CA GLU A 96 5.02 -14.25 -16.72
C GLU A 96 5.62 -13.84 -15.38
N ASP A 97 6.96 -13.91 -15.28
CA ASP A 97 7.69 -13.48 -14.10
C ASP A 97 7.47 -11.97 -13.84
N ALA A 98 7.05 -11.64 -12.63
CA ALA A 98 6.81 -10.26 -12.22
C ALA A 98 8.07 -9.39 -12.22
N LEU A 99 9.26 -9.99 -12.14
CA LEU A 99 10.54 -9.28 -12.21
C LEU A 99 10.83 -8.71 -13.61
N LEU A 100 10.16 -9.19 -14.65
CA LEU A 100 10.27 -8.69 -16.03
C LEU A 100 9.47 -7.40 -16.28
N LEU A 101 8.65 -6.98 -15.35
CA LEU A 101 7.88 -5.74 -15.43
C LEU A 101 8.79 -4.51 -15.29
N SER A 102 8.41 -3.40 -15.92
CA SER A 102 9.09 -2.10 -15.71
C SER A 102 8.93 -1.63 -14.25
N GLY A 103 9.78 -0.71 -13.78
CA GLY A 103 9.73 -0.20 -12.40
C GLY A 103 8.34 0.33 -12.00
N GLY A 104 7.71 1.12 -12.87
CA GLY A 104 6.36 1.62 -12.64
C GLY A 104 5.29 0.52 -12.64
N GLN A 105 5.42 -0.51 -13.48
CA GLN A 105 4.55 -1.68 -13.46
C GLN A 105 4.75 -2.52 -12.19
N GLN A 106 6.00 -2.70 -11.75
CA GLN A 106 6.30 -3.40 -10.49
C GLN A 106 5.71 -2.67 -9.28
N GLN A 107 5.80 -1.34 -9.25
CA GLN A 107 5.22 -0.55 -8.16
C GLN A 107 3.69 -0.68 -8.15
N ARG A 108 3.02 -0.59 -9.30
CA ARG A 108 1.58 -0.81 -9.40
C ARG A 108 1.19 -2.26 -9.05
N LEU A 109 2.02 -3.24 -9.36
CA LEU A 109 1.83 -4.63 -8.91
C LEU A 109 1.91 -4.74 -7.38
N CYS A 110 2.87 -4.07 -6.74
CA CYS A 110 2.97 -4.03 -5.28
C CYS A 110 1.75 -3.35 -4.64
N ILE A 111 1.22 -2.29 -5.26
CA ILE A 111 -0.03 -1.66 -4.84
C ILE A 111 -1.21 -2.64 -5.00
N ALA A 112 -1.36 -3.32 -6.16
CA ALA A 112 -2.41 -4.33 -6.37
C ALA A 112 -2.34 -5.44 -5.32
N ARG A 113 -1.14 -5.92 -5.01
CA ARG A 113 -0.89 -6.92 -3.96
C ARG A 113 -1.33 -6.42 -2.57
N ALA A 114 -1.11 -5.16 -2.26
CA ALA A 114 -1.56 -4.58 -1.00
C ALA A 114 -3.09 -4.39 -0.95
N LEU A 115 -3.72 -4.08 -2.08
CA LEU A 115 -5.16 -3.82 -2.18
C LEU A 115 -6.03 -5.09 -2.20
N ILE A 116 -5.48 -6.28 -2.50
CA ILE A 116 -6.26 -7.51 -2.70
C ILE A 116 -7.04 -7.97 -1.47
N LEU A 117 -6.59 -7.59 -0.27
CA LEU A 117 -7.26 -7.85 1.00
C LEU A 117 -8.25 -6.75 1.39
N GLU A 118 -8.44 -5.73 0.54
CA GLU A 118 -9.33 -4.60 0.78
C GLU A 118 -9.01 -3.89 2.12
N PRO A 119 -7.75 -3.43 2.33
CA PRO A 119 -7.35 -2.83 3.59
C PRO A 119 -8.11 -1.51 3.83
N GLU A 120 -8.38 -1.20 5.10
CA GLU A 120 -8.96 0.09 5.50
C GLU A 120 -7.93 1.23 5.45
N ILE A 121 -6.65 0.89 5.59
CA ILE A 121 -5.54 1.84 5.54
C ILE A 121 -4.44 1.30 4.62
N LEU A 122 -3.89 2.17 3.78
CA LEU A 122 -2.73 1.88 2.96
C LEU A 122 -1.59 2.84 3.33
N LEU A 123 -0.49 2.27 3.79
CA LEU A 123 0.74 3.00 4.07
C LEU A 123 1.62 2.99 2.82
N LEU A 124 2.10 4.15 2.40
CA LEU A 124 2.96 4.27 1.22
C LEU A 124 4.21 5.08 1.60
N ASP A 125 5.35 4.46 1.40
CA ASP A 125 6.65 5.08 1.67
C ASP A 125 7.26 5.50 0.34
N GLU A 126 7.29 6.80 0.08
CA GLU A 126 7.81 7.43 -1.15
C GLU A 126 7.45 6.67 -2.46
N PRO A 127 6.17 6.42 -2.75
CA PRO A 127 5.73 5.46 -3.76
C PRO A 127 6.13 5.80 -5.21
N THR A 128 6.66 6.99 -5.46
CA THR A 128 7.03 7.47 -6.81
C THR A 128 8.50 7.85 -6.93
N SER A 129 9.28 7.84 -5.85
CA SER A 129 10.64 8.41 -5.81
C SER A 129 11.65 7.73 -6.74
N SER A 130 11.45 6.44 -7.03
CA SER A 130 12.33 5.65 -7.91
C SER A 130 11.83 5.53 -9.35
N LEU A 131 10.82 6.33 -9.74
CA LEU A 131 10.13 6.19 -11.02
C LEU A 131 10.39 7.40 -11.94
N ASP A 132 10.24 7.15 -13.23
CA ASP A 132 10.20 8.25 -14.20
C ASP A 132 8.92 9.10 -14.02
N PRO A 133 8.91 10.37 -14.51
CA PRO A 133 7.79 11.28 -14.29
C PRO A 133 6.44 10.77 -14.81
N LYS A 134 6.42 9.99 -15.92
CA LYS A 134 5.19 9.45 -16.49
C LYS A 134 4.60 8.36 -15.60
N ALA A 135 5.45 7.43 -15.16
CA ALA A 135 5.03 6.38 -14.23
C ALA A 135 4.58 6.96 -12.88
N GLY A 136 5.28 7.99 -12.40
CA GLY A 136 4.91 8.74 -11.19
C GLY A 136 3.52 9.36 -11.30
N ALA A 137 3.22 10.04 -12.40
CA ALA A 137 1.91 10.67 -12.63
C ALA A 137 0.75 9.65 -12.62
N VAL A 138 0.95 8.46 -13.21
CA VAL A 138 -0.05 7.39 -13.17
C VAL A 138 -0.31 6.93 -11.74
N ILE A 139 0.73 6.81 -10.90
CA ILE A 139 0.57 6.44 -9.50
C ILE A 139 -0.12 7.55 -8.71
N GLU A 140 0.18 8.82 -8.94
CA GLU A 140 -0.51 9.93 -8.28
C GLU A 140 -2.01 9.92 -8.58
N GLU A 141 -2.40 9.74 -9.83
CA GLU A 141 -3.81 9.62 -10.23
C GLU A 141 -4.48 8.42 -9.55
N LEU A 142 -3.81 7.27 -9.53
CA LEU A 142 -4.25 6.08 -8.82
C LEU A 142 -4.48 6.36 -7.33
N LEU A 143 -3.55 7.04 -6.65
CA LEU A 143 -3.66 7.39 -5.23
C LEU A 143 -4.85 8.33 -4.96
N VAL A 144 -5.08 9.33 -5.81
CA VAL A 144 -6.26 10.20 -5.72
C VAL A 144 -7.56 9.40 -5.78
N ASN A 145 -7.64 8.40 -6.67
CA ASN A 145 -8.83 7.55 -6.79
C ASN A 145 -8.98 6.59 -5.60
N LEU A 146 -7.89 6.08 -5.03
CA LEU A 146 -7.92 5.18 -3.88
C LEU A 146 -8.45 5.83 -2.59
N LYS A 147 -8.35 7.15 -2.43
CA LYS A 147 -8.89 7.88 -1.28
C LYS A 147 -10.39 7.62 -1.06
N ASN A 148 -11.11 7.29 -2.11
CA ASN A 148 -12.55 6.97 -2.01
C ASN A 148 -12.82 5.58 -1.39
N SER A 149 -11.79 4.73 -1.26
CA SER A 149 -11.96 3.35 -0.82
C SER A 149 -11.18 2.98 0.44
N CYS A 150 -10.10 3.70 0.77
CA CYS A 150 -9.33 3.50 2.00
C CYS A 150 -8.60 4.77 2.42
N THR A 151 -8.20 4.83 3.67
CA THR A 151 -7.35 5.91 4.18
C THR A 151 -5.92 5.71 3.68
N LEU A 152 -5.34 6.74 3.07
CA LEU A 152 -3.94 6.71 2.65
C LEU A 152 -3.07 7.49 3.65
N LEU A 153 -1.98 6.87 4.09
CA LEU A 153 -0.90 7.54 4.81
C LEU A 153 0.36 7.47 3.96
N ILE A 154 0.78 8.61 3.43
CA ILE A 154 1.86 8.72 2.45
C ILE A 154 3.02 9.49 3.08
N VAL A 155 4.21 8.93 3.00
CA VAL A 155 5.46 9.66 3.25
C VAL A 155 6.01 10.11 1.90
N SER A 156 6.30 11.39 1.74
CA SER A 156 6.89 11.95 0.53
C SER A 156 7.71 13.19 0.85
N HIS A 157 8.80 13.39 0.12
CA HIS A 157 9.58 14.62 0.15
C HIS A 157 9.33 15.52 -1.09
N TYR A 158 8.42 15.13 -1.99
CA TYR A 158 8.03 15.90 -3.16
C TYR A 158 6.82 16.78 -2.84
N GLN A 159 7.05 18.06 -2.60
CA GLN A 159 5.99 19.01 -2.22
C GLN A 159 4.86 19.10 -3.25
N ASP A 160 5.20 19.14 -4.55
CA ASP A 160 4.20 19.19 -5.62
C ASP A 160 3.28 17.97 -5.63
N GLN A 161 3.81 16.77 -5.35
CA GLN A 161 3.03 15.55 -5.21
C GLN A 161 2.10 15.64 -4.00
N VAL A 162 2.63 16.07 -2.87
CA VAL A 162 1.86 16.22 -1.63
C VAL A 162 0.65 17.13 -1.86
N GLN A 163 0.85 18.28 -2.55
CA GLN A 163 -0.23 19.23 -2.86
C GLN A 163 -1.30 18.63 -3.76
N ARG A 164 -0.93 17.77 -4.73
CA ARG A 164 -1.90 17.14 -5.64
C ARG A 164 -2.69 16.01 -4.98
N VAL A 165 -2.07 15.27 -4.08
CA VAL A 165 -2.65 14.01 -3.57
C VAL A 165 -3.24 14.15 -2.17
N ALA A 166 -2.64 14.94 -1.26
CA ALA A 166 -3.02 14.95 0.14
C ALA A 166 -4.23 15.84 0.46
N ASP A 167 -5.04 15.43 1.43
CA ASP A 167 -6.12 16.23 2.03
C ASP A 167 -5.64 16.91 3.33
N THR A 168 -4.64 16.32 4.00
CA THR A 168 -4.02 16.84 5.23
C THR A 168 -2.53 16.57 5.17
N VAL A 169 -1.72 17.52 5.58
CA VAL A 169 -0.26 17.43 5.55
C VAL A 169 0.32 17.71 6.93
N PHE A 170 1.27 16.89 7.32
CA PHE A 170 2.10 17.11 8.50
C PHE A 170 3.57 17.06 8.08
N GLU A 171 4.33 18.04 8.53
CA GLU A 171 5.79 18.01 8.43
C GLU A 171 6.38 17.34 9.67
N LEU A 172 7.34 16.45 9.48
CA LEU A 172 8.12 15.89 10.57
C LEU A 172 9.39 16.75 10.75
N ALA A 173 9.37 17.69 11.69
CA ALA A 173 10.48 18.56 12.01
C ALA A 173 10.93 18.33 13.46
N GLU A 174 12.22 18.15 13.69
CA GLU A 174 12.80 17.95 15.03
C GLU A 174 12.10 16.87 15.88
N GLY A 175 11.66 15.79 15.22
CA GLY A 175 10.95 14.67 15.88
C GLY A 175 9.50 14.99 16.27
N LYS A 176 8.91 16.06 15.77
CA LYS A 176 7.51 16.45 16.01
C LYS A 176 6.74 16.59 14.72
N PHE A 177 5.45 16.24 14.76
CA PHE A 177 4.53 16.49 13.66
C PHE A 177 3.98 17.92 13.75
N VAL A 178 4.21 18.72 12.71
CA VAL A 178 3.71 20.08 12.57
C VAL A 178 2.67 20.10 11.46
N PRO A 179 1.42 20.51 11.72
CA PRO A 179 0.41 20.65 10.67
C PRO A 179 0.84 21.70 9.63
N MET A 180 0.72 21.36 8.36
CA MET A 180 1.02 22.25 7.24
C MET A 180 -0.25 22.60 6.48
N PRO A 181 -0.38 23.85 5.96
CA PRO A 181 -1.50 24.18 5.10
C PRO A 181 -1.44 23.38 3.78
N VAL A 182 -2.56 22.85 3.37
CA VAL A 182 -2.71 22.29 2.01
C VAL A 182 -3.14 23.45 1.12
N TRP A 183 -2.27 23.82 0.21
CA TRP A 183 -2.55 24.87 -0.79
C TRP A 183 -3.42 24.23 -1.88
N LYS A 184 -4.73 24.45 -1.84
CA LYS A 184 -5.66 24.09 -2.92
C LYS A 184 -5.84 25.26 -3.86
#